data_48e1ca5911121bbc86793868904bc0ab
#
_entry.id   48e1ca5911121bbc86793868904bc0ab
#
_cell.length_a   1.000
_cell.length_b   1.000
_cell.length_c   1.000
_cell.angle_alpha   90.00
_cell.angle_beta   90.00
_cell.angle_gamma   90.00
#
_symmetry.space_group_name_H-M   'P 1'
#
loop_
_entity.id
_entity.type
_entity.pdbx_description
1 polymer ?
#
loop_
_entity_poly.entity_id
_entity_poly.type
_entity_poly.pdbx_seq_one_letter_code
_entity_poly.pdbx_strand_id
1 'polypeptide(L)'
;MKGIILAGGSGTRLHPVTQALSKQLLPVYDKPMIYYPLSVLLLAGIREILVISTPEDTPRFRHLLGTGEQWGITLKYAVQPSPDGLAQAFLIGKEFLAGEGCCLVLGDNIFYGHDLPKMLRDAAEGKDGATVFAYPVLDPERYGVVEFDDQRRAISIEEKPLKPKSRYAVTGIYFYDAQVVAVAEGLKPSPRGELEITDVNRWYLERGQLRTQLFGRGIAWLDTGTHDSLLEAATFIHTIEKRQGLKVACPEEIAYRLGYIDAEQLRALAAKIAKSTYGRYLLRILEETVY
;
A
#
# COMPACT_ATOMS: atom_id res chain seq x y z
N MET A 1 -3.42 15.87 -1.30
CA MET A 1 -3.80 14.42 -1.24
C MET A 1 -3.15 13.79 -0.02
N LYS A 2 -3.87 12.96 0.71
CA LYS A 2 -3.41 12.28 1.93
C LYS A 2 -3.29 10.78 1.72
N GLY A 3 -2.50 10.10 2.55
CA GLY A 3 -2.32 8.65 2.47
C GLY A 3 -3.08 7.92 3.57
N ILE A 4 -3.58 6.73 3.27
CA ILE A 4 -4.09 5.79 4.27
C ILE A 4 -3.38 4.46 4.05
N ILE A 5 -2.81 3.88 5.11
CA ILE A 5 -2.37 2.50 5.14
C ILE A 5 -3.36 1.72 5.98
N LEU A 6 -4.04 0.74 5.37
CA LEU A 6 -4.93 -0.15 6.10
C LEU A 6 -4.16 -1.39 6.53
N ALA A 7 -3.79 -1.42 7.79
CA ALA A 7 -3.01 -2.48 8.45
C ALA A 7 -3.85 -3.22 9.51
N GLY A 8 -5.13 -3.39 9.22
CA GLY A 8 -6.08 -4.15 10.02
C GLY A 8 -6.20 -5.61 9.59
N GLY A 9 -7.18 -6.29 10.16
CA GLY A 9 -7.51 -7.68 9.86
C GLY A 9 -6.89 -8.69 10.84
N SER A 10 -7.56 -9.83 11.00
CA SER A 10 -7.23 -10.87 11.99
C SER A 10 -5.98 -11.70 11.65
N GLY A 11 -5.52 -11.66 10.38
CA GLY A 11 -4.35 -12.42 9.95
C GLY A 11 -4.47 -13.95 10.09
N THR A 12 -5.68 -14.50 10.26
CA THR A 12 -5.91 -15.91 10.61
C THR A 12 -5.31 -16.93 9.65
N ARG A 13 -5.19 -16.56 8.36
CA ARG A 13 -4.54 -17.42 7.35
C ARG A 13 -3.04 -17.65 7.59
N LEU A 14 -2.42 -16.82 8.44
CA LEU A 14 -1.01 -16.93 8.84
C LEU A 14 -0.82 -17.44 10.27
N HIS A 15 -1.90 -17.98 10.91
CA HIS A 15 -1.73 -18.63 12.21
C HIS A 15 -0.80 -19.85 12.10
N PRO A 16 0.05 -20.08 13.13
CA PRO A 16 0.12 -19.39 14.43
C PRO A 16 0.98 -18.12 14.45
N VAL A 17 1.67 -17.76 13.37
CA VAL A 17 2.65 -16.64 13.33
C VAL A 17 2.02 -15.31 13.74
N THR A 18 0.78 -15.10 13.36
CA THR A 18 0.01 -13.87 13.63
C THR A 18 -0.84 -13.91 14.91
N GLN A 19 -0.65 -14.89 15.79
CA GLN A 19 -1.35 -14.92 17.08
C GLN A 19 -0.85 -13.84 18.06
N ALA A 20 0.43 -13.44 17.94
CA ALA A 20 1.07 -12.52 18.85
C ALA A 20 1.22 -11.09 18.30
N LEU A 21 1.10 -10.91 16.98
CA LEU A 21 1.29 -9.61 16.34
C LEU A 21 0.63 -9.57 14.95
N SER A 22 0.33 -8.33 14.52
CA SER A 22 -0.21 -8.07 13.18
C SER A 22 0.68 -8.63 12.07
N LYS A 23 0.06 -9.13 11.01
CA LYS A 23 0.76 -9.57 9.80
C LYS A 23 1.72 -8.52 9.25
N GLN A 24 1.32 -7.26 9.25
CA GLN A 24 2.10 -6.16 8.71
C GLN A 24 3.34 -5.79 9.54
N LEU A 25 3.49 -6.37 10.72
CA LEU A 25 4.70 -6.30 11.55
C LEU A 25 5.66 -7.46 11.31
N LEU A 26 5.23 -8.51 10.60
CA LEU A 26 6.12 -9.62 10.22
C LEU A 26 7.22 -9.12 9.29
N PRO A 27 8.43 -9.69 9.39
CA PRO A 27 9.51 -9.35 8.48
C PRO A 27 9.24 -9.89 7.08
N VAL A 28 9.48 -9.06 6.07
CA VAL A 28 9.65 -9.49 4.69
C VAL A 28 11.12 -9.24 4.35
N TYR A 29 11.91 -10.28 4.38
CA TYR A 29 13.36 -10.30 4.31
C TYR A 29 14.01 -9.52 5.48
N ASP A 30 14.35 -8.25 5.32
CA ASP A 30 15.19 -7.49 6.26
C ASP A 30 14.47 -6.33 6.96
N LYS A 31 13.18 -6.15 6.72
CA LYS A 31 12.38 -5.07 7.31
C LYS A 31 10.92 -5.47 7.54
N PRO A 32 10.18 -4.79 8.42
CA PRO A 32 8.76 -5.04 8.63
C PRO A 32 7.93 -4.80 7.36
N MET A 33 6.94 -5.63 7.13
CA MET A 33 6.06 -5.56 5.96
C MET A 33 5.45 -4.17 5.74
N ILE A 34 5.10 -3.45 6.80
CA ILE A 34 4.50 -2.11 6.74
C ILE A 34 5.39 -1.07 6.02
N TYR A 35 6.71 -1.30 5.93
CA TYR A 35 7.63 -0.40 5.22
C TYR A 35 7.37 -0.36 3.72
N TYR A 36 6.84 -1.45 3.14
CA TYR A 36 6.54 -1.52 1.71
C TYR A 36 5.37 -0.60 1.32
N PRO A 37 4.17 -0.68 1.93
CA PRO A 37 3.09 0.26 1.64
C PRO A 37 3.42 1.70 2.05
N LEU A 38 4.19 1.92 3.13
CA LEU A 38 4.70 3.24 3.48
C LEU A 38 5.56 3.82 2.35
N SER A 39 6.46 3.01 1.79
CA SER A 39 7.31 3.42 0.67
C SER A 39 6.51 3.75 -0.59
N VAL A 40 5.41 3.05 -0.87
CA VAL A 40 4.50 3.37 -1.97
C VAL A 40 3.95 4.80 -1.82
N LEU A 41 3.48 5.16 -0.63
CA LEU A 41 2.96 6.52 -0.37
C LEU A 41 4.06 7.59 -0.48
N LEU A 42 5.26 7.33 0.03
CA LEU A 42 6.41 8.23 -0.12
C LEU A 42 6.77 8.45 -1.61
N LEU A 43 6.83 7.38 -2.40
CA LEU A 43 7.12 7.42 -3.84
C LEU A 43 6.03 8.16 -4.63
N ALA A 44 4.78 8.13 -4.15
CA ALA A 44 3.67 8.93 -4.68
C ALA A 44 3.74 10.42 -4.30
N GLY A 45 4.71 10.83 -3.48
CA GLY A 45 4.84 12.21 -3.01
C GLY A 45 3.95 12.55 -1.81
N ILE A 46 3.34 11.56 -1.16
CA ILE A 46 2.38 11.76 -0.07
C ILE A 46 3.11 11.78 1.27
N ARG A 47 2.91 12.86 2.04
CA ARG A 47 3.62 13.12 3.30
C ARG A 47 2.73 13.11 4.54
N GLU A 48 1.42 13.25 4.40
CA GLU A 48 0.46 13.11 5.50
C GLU A 48 -0.21 11.74 5.39
N ILE A 49 0.01 10.86 6.37
CA ILE A 49 -0.38 9.46 6.27
C ILE A 49 -1.10 9.03 7.56
N LEU A 50 -2.24 8.36 7.40
CA LEU A 50 -2.98 7.71 8.47
C LEU A 50 -2.74 6.20 8.41
N VAL A 51 -2.25 5.63 9.50
CA VAL A 51 -2.16 4.17 9.68
C VAL A 51 -3.38 3.72 10.46
N ILE A 52 -4.21 2.88 9.84
CA ILE A 52 -5.40 2.29 10.46
C ILE A 52 -5.09 0.84 10.80
N SER A 53 -5.26 0.46 12.06
CA SER A 53 -4.96 -0.89 12.54
C SER A 53 -5.93 -1.32 13.65
N THR A 54 -5.76 -2.56 14.13
CA THR A 54 -6.55 -3.08 15.26
C THR A 54 -6.22 -2.34 16.56
N PRO A 55 -7.10 -2.41 17.60
CA PRO A 55 -6.80 -1.84 18.92
C PRO A 55 -5.49 -2.37 19.52
N GLU A 56 -5.22 -3.68 19.34
CA GLU A 56 -4.06 -4.37 19.91
C GLU A 56 -2.75 -3.97 19.23
N ASP A 57 -2.78 -3.74 17.91
CA ASP A 57 -1.57 -3.52 17.11
C ASP A 57 -1.25 -2.03 16.89
N THR A 58 -2.23 -1.14 17.02
CA THR A 58 -2.01 0.32 16.87
C THR A 58 -0.87 0.84 17.76
N PRO A 59 -0.73 0.45 19.06
CA PRO A 59 0.42 0.85 19.86
C PRO A 59 1.76 0.35 19.33
N ARG A 60 1.81 -0.86 18.74
CA ARG A 60 3.01 -1.45 18.14
C ARG A 60 3.45 -0.69 16.89
N PHE A 61 2.49 -0.33 16.00
CA PHE A 61 2.78 0.52 14.85
C PHE A 61 3.29 1.90 15.26
N ARG A 62 2.67 2.51 16.28
CA ARG A 62 3.11 3.80 16.82
C ARG A 62 4.53 3.71 17.40
N HIS A 63 4.86 2.61 18.07
CA HIS A 63 6.22 2.37 18.59
C HIS A 63 7.24 2.21 17.46
N LEU A 64 6.89 1.46 16.41
CA LEU A 64 7.79 1.19 15.27
C LEU A 64 8.01 2.42 14.40
N LEU A 65 6.95 3.13 14.04
CA LEU A 65 6.97 4.16 13.00
C LEU A 65 7.04 5.59 13.57
N GLY A 66 6.79 5.78 14.87
CA GLY A 66 6.80 7.09 15.53
C GLY A 66 5.79 8.08 14.95
N THR A 67 6.20 9.34 14.87
CA THR A 67 5.42 10.44 14.27
C THR A 67 5.68 10.62 12.77
N GLY A 68 6.69 9.95 12.22
CA GLY A 68 7.13 10.10 10.84
C GLY A 68 8.13 11.23 10.60
N GLU A 69 8.38 12.07 11.60
CA GLU A 69 9.32 13.20 11.50
C GLU A 69 10.72 12.77 11.07
N GLN A 70 11.16 11.57 11.46
CA GLN A 70 12.43 10.98 11.05
C GLN A 70 12.57 10.81 9.54
N TRP A 71 11.46 10.77 8.81
CA TRP A 71 11.40 10.67 7.34
C TRP A 71 10.85 11.95 6.68
N GLY A 72 10.69 13.02 7.46
CA GLY A 72 10.13 14.29 6.97
C GLY A 72 8.65 14.21 6.58
N ILE A 73 7.89 13.30 7.18
CA ILE A 73 6.45 13.08 6.97
C ILE A 73 5.69 13.19 8.28
N THR A 74 4.36 13.17 8.21
CA THR A 74 3.48 13.14 9.38
C THR A 74 2.68 11.84 9.39
N LEU A 75 2.84 11.05 10.45
CA LEU A 75 2.06 9.84 10.69
C LEU A 75 1.01 10.08 11.77
N LYS A 76 -0.24 9.77 11.45
CA LYS A 76 -1.35 9.67 12.40
C LYS A 76 -1.83 8.22 12.47
N TYR A 77 -2.55 7.89 13.54
CA TYR A 77 -2.98 6.52 13.82
C TYR A 77 -4.45 6.52 14.20
N ALA A 78 -5.20 5.58 13.62
CA ALA A 78 -6.59 5.34 13.98
C ALA A 78 -6.83 3.84 14.19
N VAL A 79 -7.85 3.54 14.96
CA VAL A 79 -8.26 2.18 15.30
C VAL A 79 -9.42 1.76 14.41
N GLN A 80 -9.30 0.58 13.79
CA GLN A 80 -10.40 -0.15 13.20
C GLN A 80 -10.90 -1.17 14.23
N PRO A 81 -12.06 -0.97 14.84
CA PRO A 81 -12.51 -1.83 15.94
C PRO A 81 -12.94 -3.22 15.48
N SER A 82 -13.42 -3.34 14.24
CA SER A 82 -13.83 -4.59 13.59
C SER A 82 -13.48 -4.56 12.10
N PRO A 83 -13.19 -5.72 11.47
CA PRO A 83 -12.78 -5.79 10.07
C PRO A 83 -14.01 -5.75 9.12
N ASP A 84 -14.77 -4.65 9.14
CA ASP A 84 -16.03 -4.50 8.40
C ASP A 84 -15.82 -4.10 6.93
N GLY A 85 -14.67 -4.40 6.36
CA GLY A 85 -14.34 -4.18 4.96
C GLY A 85 -13.33 -3.06 4.72
N LEU A 86 -12.78 -3.02 3.50
CA LEU A 86 -11.71 -2.07 3.16
C LEU A 86 -12.23 -0.63 3.05
N ALA A 87 -13.47 -0.43 2.59
CA ALA A 87 -14.04 0.90 2.45
C ALA A 87 -14.33 1.59 3.80
N GLN A 88 -14.38 0.84 4.92
CA GLN A 88 -14.46 1.40 6.26
C GLN A 88 -13.29 2.36 6.56
N ALA A 89 -12.14 2.17 5.90
CA ALA A 89 -10.98 3.04 6.06
C ALA A 89 -11.29 4.53 5.78
N PHE A 90 -12.19 4.82 4.83
CA PHE A 90 -12.59 6.19 4.51
C PHE A 90 -13.49 6.80 5.58
N LEU A 91 -14.33 6.00 6.23
CA LEU A 91 -15.19 6.43 7.33
C LEU A 91 -14.36 6.75 8.58
N ILE A 92 -13.42 5.86 8.92
CA ILE A 92 -12.46 6.05 10.03
C ILE A 92 -11.55 7.25 9.75
N GLY A 93 -11.11 7.40 8.50
CA GLY A 93 -10.22 8.47 8.06
C GLY A 93 -10.90 9.80 7.76
N LYS A 94 -12.23 9.94 7.90
CA LYS A 94 -13.00 11.11 7.48
C LYS A 94 -12.46 12.44 8.01
N GLU A 95 -12.23 12.52 9.31
CA GLU A 95 -11.67 13.74 9.95
C GLU A 95 -10.23 14.02 9.49
N PHE A 96 -9.43 12.96 9.33
CA PHE A 96 -8.06 13.09 8.83
C PHE A 96 -8.04 13.59 7.38
N LEU A 97 -8.90 13.07 6.52
CA LEU A 97 -8.99 13.46 5.11
C LEU A 97 -9.47 14.89 4.94
N ALA A 98 -10.39 15.35 5.79
CA ALA A 98 -10.86 16.75 5.83
C ALA A 98 -11.30 17.28 4.45
N GLY A 99 -11.96 16.44 3.64
CA GLY A 99 -12.44 16.79 2.31
C GLY A 99 -11.38 16.76 1.20
N GLU A 100 -10.19 16.21 1.48
CA GLU A 100 -9.17 15.98 0.45
C GLU A 100 -9.27 14.58 -0.16
N GLY A 101 -8.74 14.45 -1.39
CA GLY A 101 -8.53 13.14 -2.02
C GLY A 101 -7.46 12.33 -1.30
N CYS A 102 -7.48 11.01 -1.49
CA CYS A 102 -6.56 10.11 -0.81
C CYS A 102 -6.01 8.99 -1.69
N CYS A 103 -4.84 8.48 -1.27
CA CYS A 103 -4.33 7.19 -1.69
C CYS A 103 -4.50 6.20 -0.55
N LEU A 104 -5.26 5.12 -0.76
CA LEU A 104 -5.36 3.97 0.13
C LEU A 104 -4.40 2.88 -0.35
N VAL A 105 -3.55 2.39 0.56
CA VAL A 105 -2.68 1.24 0.30
C VAL A 105 -2.95 0.15 1.33
N LEU A 106 -3.09 -1.09 0.86
CA LEU A 106 -3.24 -2.24 1.73
C LEU A 106 -1.89 -2.58 2.37
N GLY A 107 -1.90 -2.75 3.68
CA GLY A 107 -0.70 -2.91 4.51
C GLY A 107 0.11 -4.19 4.26
N ASP A 108 -0.43 -5.12 3.49
CA ASP A 108 0.14 -6.43 3.18
C ASP A 108 0.49 -6.61 1.70
N ASN A 109 0.46 -5.54 0.92
CA ASN A 109 0.80 -5.57 -0.48
C ASN A 109 2.21 -5.01 -0.71
N ILE A 110 2.98 -5.71 -1.53
CA ILE A 110 4.34 -5.34 -1.91
C ILE A 110 4.37 -5.07 -3.41
N PHE A 111 4.96 -3.94 -3.78
CA PHE A 111 5.12 -3.53 -5.18
C PHE A 111 6.59 -3.25 -5.46
N TYR A 112 7.04 -3.69 -6.63
CA TYR A 112 8.38 -3.41 -7.13
C TYR A 112 8.38 -3.26 -8.65
N GLY A 113 9.06 -2.25 -9.16
CA GLY A 113 9.23 -2.04 -10.59
C GLY A 113 9.79 -0.67 -10.90
N HIS A 114 10.49 -0.57 -12.04
CA HIS A 114 11.17 0.66 -12.45
C HIS A 114 10.20 1.83 -12.66
N ASP A 115 9.09 1.60 -13.33
CA ASP A 115 8.11 2.65 -13.66
C ASP A 115 7.14 2.97 -12.50
N LEU A 116 7.16 2.18 -11.43
CA LEU A 116 6.23 2.33 -10.31
C LEU A 116 6.20 3.75 -9.73
N PRO A 117 7.35 4.41 -9.43
CA PRO A 117 7.32 5.76 -8.87
C PRO A 117 6.66 6.79 -9.79
N LYS A 118 6.84 6.66 -11.10
CA LYS A 118 6.19 7.53 -12.08
C LYS A 118 4.68 7.30 -12.11
N MET A 119 4.25 6.04 -12.22
CA MET A 119 2.82 5.68 -12.25
C MET A 119 2.09 6.15 -10.99
N LEU A 120 2.74 6.05 -9.82
CA LEU A 120 2.16 6.52 -8.55
C LEU A 120 2.01 8.06 -8.52
N ARG A 121 3.02 8.81 -8.97
CA ARG A 121 2.93 10.27 -9.05
C ARG A 121 1.88 10.73 -10.05
N ASP A 122 1.85 10.13 -11.24
CA ASP A 122 0.85 10.44 -12.27
C ASP A 122 -0.59 10.20 -11.72
N ALA A 123 -0.78 9.15 -10.91
CA ALA A 123 -2.06 8.88 -10.26
C ALA A 123 -2.38 9.88 -9.14
N ALA A 124 -1.37 10.29 -8.35
CA ALA A 124 -1.53 11.26 -7.26
C ALA A 124 -1.85 12.68 -7.75
N GLU A 125 -1.41 13.05 -8.96
CA GLU A 125 -1.72 14.33 -9.62
C GLU A 125 -3.16 14.41 -10.15
N GLY A 126 -3.84 13.26 -10.28
CA GLY A 126 -5.24 13.18 -10.68
C GLY A 126 -6.15 13.85 -9.67
N LYS A 127 -6.92 14.87 -10.12
CA LYS A 127 -7.79 15.71 -9.25
C LYS A 127 -9.20 15.16 -9.09
N ASP A 128 -9.69 14.45 -10.09
CA ASP A 128 -11.09 14.02 -10.19
C ASP A 128 -11.19 12.53 -10.44
N GLY A 129 -12.16 11.89 -9.82
CA GLY A 129 -12.47 10.48 -9.97
C GLY A 129 -11.54 9.56 -9.17
N ALA A 130 -11.45 8.32 -9.63
CA ALA A 130 -10.62 7.29 -9.02
C ALA A 130 -9.61 6.72 -10.01
N THR A 131 -8.46 6.27 -9.48
CA THR A 131 -7.47 5.49 -10.24
C THR A 131 -7.14 4.22 -9.48
N VAL A 132 -7.27 3.07 -10.16
CA VAL A 132 -6.88 1.76 -9.66
C VAL A 132 -5.85 1.12 -10.57
N PHE A 133 -5.09 0.16 -10.03
CA PHE A 133 -4.08 -0.57 -10.80
C PHE A 133 -4.51 -2.03 -10.95
N ALA A 134 -4.47 -2.52 -12.17
CA ALA A 134 -4.82 -3.90 -12.47
C ALA A 134 -3.58 -4.70 -12.90
N TYR A 135 -3.50 -5.91 -12.38
CA TYR A 135 -2.38 -6.85 -12.58
C TYR A 135 -2.88 -8.20 -13.06
N PRO A 136 -2.25 -8.80 -14.10
CA PRO A 136 -2.68 -10.11 -14.58
C PRO A 136 -2.22 -11.22 -13.62
N VAL A 137 -3.19 -12.01 -13.12
CA VAL A 137 -2.96 -13.13 -12.20
C VAL A 137 -3.45 -14.45 -12.79
N LEU A 138 -3.08 -15.57 -12.15
CA LEU A 138 -3.53 -16.90 -12.53
C LEU A 138 -4.81 -17.34 -11.78
N ASP A 139 -5.08 -16.72 -10.63
CA ASP A 139 -6.16 -17.01 -9.69
C ASP A 139 -7.04 -15.76 -9.41
N PRO A 140 -7.64 -15.16 -10.48
CA PRO A 140 -8.37 -13.88 -10.36
C PRO A 140 -9.58 -13.95 -9.43
N GLU A 141 -10.17 -15.11 -9.21
CA GLU A 141 -11.32 -15.32 -8.30
C GLU A 141 -11.06 -14.95 -6.85
N ARG A 142 -9.81 -14.72 -6.47
CA ARG A 142 -9.40 -14.28 -5.12
C ARG A 142 -9.54 -12.78 -4.89
N TYR A 143 -9.71 -12.00 -5.95
CA TYR A 143 -9.56 -10.53 -5.97
C TYR A 143 -10.79 -9.85 -6.56
N GLY A 144 -10.83 -8.53 -6.45
CA GLY A 144 -11.67 -7.73 -7.33
C GLY A 144 -11.15 -7.84 -8.77
N VAL A 145 -12.01 -8.22 -9.71
CA VAL A 145 -11.63 -8.46 -11.12
C VAL A 145 -12.21 -7.37 -12.00
N VAL A 146 -11.36 -6.76 -12.82
CA VAL A 146 -11.79 -5.76 -13.80
C VAL A 146 -11.83 -6.37 -15.20
N GLU A 147 -12.92 -6.10 -15.92
CA GLU A 147 -13.10 -6.45 -17.32
C GLU A 147 -12.87 -5.23 -18.21
N PHE A 148 -12.24 -5.43 -19.37
CA PHE A 148 -11.92 -4.38 -20.32
C PHE A 148 -12.59 -4.59 -21.66
N ASP A 149 -12.94 -3.50 -22.34
CA ASP A 149 -13.31 -3.52 -23.75
C ASP A 149 -12.04 -3.60 -24.67
N ASP A 150 -12.28 -3.66 -25.98
CA ASP A 150 -11.24 -3.70 -27.00
C ASP A 150 -10.34 -2.44 -27.01
N GLN A 151 -10.82 -1.34 -26.42
CA GLN A 151 -10.07 -0.08 -26.26
C GLN A 151 -9.35 0.01 -24.91
N ARG A 152 -9.33 -1.09 -24.14
CA ARG A 152 -8.74 -1.19 -22.78
C ARG A 152 -9.39 -0.25 -21.76
N ARG A 153 -10.66 0.07 -21.92
CA ARG A 153 -11.45 0.80 -20.92
C ARG A 153 -12.13 -0.22 -20.02
N ALA A 154 -12.11 0.02 -18.72
CA ALA A 154 -12.83 -0.82 -17.77
C ALA A 154 -14.33 -0.71 -18.02
N ILE A 155 -15.02 -1.86 -18.14
CA ILE A 155 -16.47 -1.96 -18.41
C ILE A 155 -17.20 -2.65 -17.28
N SER A 156 -16.54 -3.50 -16.49
CA SER A 156 -17.11 -4.07 -15.28
C SER A 156 -16.04 -4.30 -14.22
N ILE A 157 -16.48 -4.35 -12.96
CA ILE A 157 -15.64 -4.74 -11.82
C ILE A 157 -16.47 -5.59 -10.86
N GLU A 158 -15.94 -6.76 -10.48
CA GLU A 158 -16.63 -7.73 -9.63
C GLU A 158 -15.72 -8.19 -8.49
N GLU A 159 -16.26 -8.23 -7.26
CA GLU A 159 -15.54 -8.75 -6.09
C GLU A 159 -15.57 -10.25 -6.06
N LYS A 160 -14.41 -10.90 -6.08
CA LYS A 160 -14.21 -12.35 -5.96
C LYS A 160 -15.21 -13.19 -6.77
N PRO A 161 -15.30 -12.94 -8.09
CA PRO A 161 -16.29 -13.62 -8.93
C PRO A 161 -16.01 -15.13 -9.00
N LEU A 162 -17.04 -15.97 -8.90
CA LEU A 162 -16.92 -17.41 -9.09
C LEU A 162 -16.49 -17.80 -10.52
N LYS A 163 -16.79 -16.94 -11.49
CA LYS A 163 -16.40 -17.09 -12.89
C LYS A 163 -15.84 -15.77 -13.39
N PRO A 164 -14.53 -15.52 -13.20
CA PRO A 164 -13.90 -14.28 -13.59
C PRO A 164 -14.02 -14.02 -15.10
N LYS A 165 -14.41 -12.82 -15.49
CA LYS A 165 -14.50 -12.39 -16.89
C LYS A 165 -13.16 -12.01 -17.50
N SER A 166 -12.17 -11.79 -16.67
CA SER A 166 -10.80 -11.49 -17.07
C SER A 166 -9.81 -12.05 -16.04
N ARG A 167 -8.53 -11.95 -16.37
CA ARG A 167 -7.44 -12.29 -15.44
C ARG A 167 -6.85 -11.08 -14.72
N TYR A 168 -7.46 -9.90 -14.86
CA TYR A 168 -6.91 -8.66 -14.29
C TYR A 168 -7.49 -8.41 -12.90
N ALA A 169 -6.69 -8.69 -11.88
CA ALA A 169 -7.00 -8.36 -10.49
C ALA A 169 -6.71 -6.90 -10.19
N VAL A 170 -7.59 -6.24 -9.45
CA VAL A 170 -7.32 -4.92 -8.89
C VAL A 170 -6.37 -5.09 -7.70
N THR A 171 -5.26 -4.38 -7.74
CA THR A 171 -4.24 -4.44 -6.69
C THR A 171 -4.62 -3.59 -5.47
N GLY A 172 -3.82 -3.68 -4.40
CA GLY A 172 -4.10 -2.95 -3.17
C GLY A 172 -3.61 -1.50 -3.14
N ILE A 173 -3.63 -0.79 -4.26
CA ILE A 173 -3.37 0.67 -4.34
C ILE A 173 -4.55 1.34 -5.03
N TYR A 174 -5.12 2.35 -4.35
CA TYR A 174 -6.30 3.04 -4.80
C TYR A 174 -6.13 4.54 -4.61
N PHE A 175 -6.35 5.33 -5.65
CA PHE A 175 -6.39 6.78 -5.57
C PHE A 175 -7.83 7.25 -5.78
N TYR A 176 -8.29 8.13 -4.91
CA TYR A 176 -9.64 8.68 -4.95
C TYR A 176 -9.64 10.19 -4.75
N ASP A 177 -10.57 10.86 -5.39
CA ASP A 177 -10.87 12.26 -5.14
C ASP A 177 -11.60 12.47 -3.78
N ALA A 178 -11.96 13.71 -3.50
CA ALA A 178 -12.60 14.08 -2.24
C ALA A 178 -13.99 13.44 -2.00
N GLN A 179 -14.63 12.89 -3.05
CA GLN A 179 -15.96 12.30 -2.96
C GLN A 179 -15.96 10.95 -2.23
N VAL A 180 -14.79 10.29 -2.11
CA VAL A 180 -14.70 8.90 -1.60
C VAL A 180 -15.35 8.68 -0.26
N VAL A 181 -15.27 9.67 0.66
CA VAL A 181 -15.91 9.57 1.98
C VAL A 181 -17.44 9.50 1.85
N ALA A 182 -18.03 10.40 1.04
CA ALA A 182 -19.48 10.39 0.81
C ALA A 182 -19.95 9.12 0.08
N VAL A 183 -19.12 8.62 -0.85
CA VAL A 183 -19.36 7.32 -1.50
C VAL A 183 -19.38 6.20 -0.48
N ALA A 184 -18.38 6.13 0.40
CA ALA A 184 -18.28 5.10 1.45
C ALA A 184 -19.43 5.18 2.46
N GLU A 185 -19.90 6.38 2.82
CA GLU A 185 -21.08 6.59 3.68
C GLU A 185 -22.38 6.05 3.06
N GLY A 186 -22.48 6.02 1.74
CA GLY A 186 -23.63 5.52 1.00
C GLY A 186 -23.62 4.01 0.76
N LEU A 187 -22.52 3.30 1.07
CA LEU A 187 -22.42 1.87 0.82
C LEU A 187 -23.28 1.06 1.80
N LYS A 188 -23.72 -0.10 1.33
CA LYS A 188 -24.36 -1.12 2.15
C LYS A 188 -23.39 -2.31 2.29
N PRO A 189 -23.33 -2.97 3.45
CA PRO A 189 -22.56 -4.19 3.60
C PRO A 189 -22.95 -5.25 2.57
N SER A 190 -21.94 -5.91 2.02
CA SER A 190 -22.11 -7.05 1.12
C SER A 190 -22.74 -8.26 1.85
N PRO A 191 -23.11 -9.34 1.15
CA PRO A 191 -23.53 -10.60 1.79
C PRO A 191 -22.48 -11.16 2.77
N ARG A 192 -21.22 -10.72 2.69
CA ARG A 192 -20.14 -11.06 3.63
C ARG A 192 -20.12 -10.18 4.89
N GLY A 193 -21.00 -9.18 4.98
CA GLY A 193 -21.03 -8.19 6.05
C GLY A 193 -19.96 -7.09 5.92
N GLU A 194 -19.28 -7.00 4.77
CA GLU A 194 -18.16 -6.07 4.54
C GLU A 194 -18.57 -4.88 3.65
N LEU A 195 -18.04 -3.68 3.94
CA LEU A 195 -18.05 -2.53 3.04
C LEU A 195 -16.94 -2.72 2.00
N GLU A 196 -17.34 -3.17 0.81
CA GLU A 196 -16.40 -3.58 -0.22
C GLU A 196 -15.75 -2.39 -0.93
N ILE A 197 -14.44 -2.44 -1.10
CA ILE A 197 -13.72 -1.46 -1.92
C ILE A 197 -14.15 -1.54 -3.40
N THR A 198 -14.54 -2.73 -3.85
CA THR A 198 -15.05 -2.96 -5.20
C THR A 198 -16.34 -2.19 -5.46
N ASP A 199 -17.19 -1.98 -4.45
CA ASP A 199 -18.40 -1.18 -4.61
C ASP A 199 -18.10 0.31 -4.70
N VAL A 200 -17.05 0.80 -4.01
CA VAL A 200 -16.51 2.15 -4.22
C VAL A 200 -16.06 2.30 -5.67
N ASN A 201 -15.23 1.36 -6.15
CA ASN A 201 -14.72 1.39 -7.53
C ASN A 201 -15.84 1.32 -8.56
N ARG A 202 -16.89 0.51 -8.31
CA ARG A 202 -18.07 0.41 -9.18
C ARG A 202 -18.83 1.72 -9.25
N TRP A 203 -18.96 2.43 -8.13
CA TRP A 203 -19.60 3.74 -8.10
C TRP A 203 -18.92 4.75 -9.04
N TYR A 204 -17.57 4.78 -9.06
CA TYR A 204 -16.79 5.60 -9.98
C TYR A 204 -16.88 5.10 -11.43
N LEU A 205 -16.86 3.78 -11.63
CA LEU A 205 -16.97 3.17 -12.97
C LEU A 205 -18.29 3.55 -13.66
N GLU A 206 -19.40 3.41 -12.96
CA GLU A 206 -20.75 3.72 -13.48
C GLU A 206 -20.94 5.20 -13.87
N ARG A 207 -20.07 6.06 -13.33
CA ARG A 207 -20.05 7.51 -13.65
C ARG A 207 -18.98 7.90 -14.67
N GLY A 208 -18.28 6.92 -15.21
CA GLY A 208 -17.19 7.18 -16.15
C GLY A 208 -15.97 7.88 -15.50
N GLN A 209 -15.84 7.77 -14.18
CA GLN A 209 -14.81 8.44 -13.38
C GLN A 209 -13.74 7.47 -12.85
N LEU A 210 -13.77 6.19 -13.22
CA LEU A 210 -12.75 5.21 -12.86
C LEU A 210 -11.69 5.12 -13.97
N ARG A 211 -10.47 5.45 -13.64
CA ARG A 211 -9.28 5.18 -14.47
C ARG A 211 -8.63 3.89 -14.01
N THR A 212 -8.26 3.03 -14.95
CA THR A 212 -7.53 1.79 -14.64
C THR A 212 -6.19 1.81 -15.34
N GLN A 213 -5.11 1.74 -14.56
CA GLN A 213 -3.76 1.60 -15.07
C GLN A 213 -3.34 0.13 -15.03
N LEU A 214 -2.75 -0.38 -16.12
CA LEU A 214 -2.27 -1.76 -16.19
C LEU A 214 -0.82 -1.83 -15.75
N PHE A 215 -0.53 -2.63 -14.75
CA PHE A 215 0.83 -3.03 -14.43
C PHE A 215 1.35 -4.02 -15.47
N GLY A 216 2.42 -3.62 -16.15
CA GLY A 216 3.08 -4.43 -17.18
C GLY A 216 4.10 -5.41 -16.60
N ARG A 217 4.84 -6.09 -17.50
CA ARG A 217 5.84 -7.11 -17.15
C ARG A 217 6.99 -6.62 -16.26
N GLY A 218 7.27 -5.34 -16.21
CA GLY A 218 8.32 -4.76 -15.37
C GLY A 218 7.91 -4.50 -13.92
N ILE A 219 6.65 -4.75 -13.57
CA ILE A 219 6.13 -4.58 -12.21
C ILE A 219 5.88 -5.94 -11.58
N ALA A 220 6.32 -6.12 -10.34
CA ALA A 220 5.93 -7.21 -9.47
C ALA A 220 4.93 -6.71 -8.44
N TRP A 221 3.81 -7.42 -8.28
CA TRP A 221 2.86 -7.28 -7.19
C TRP A 221 2.81 -8.60 -6.43
N LEU A 222 3.05 -8.54 -5.12
CA LEU A 222 3.11 -9.70 -4.24
C LEU A 222 2.08 -9.51 -3.14
N ASP A 223 1.15 -10.46 -3.06
CA ASP A 223 0.22 -10.63 -1.95
C ASP A 223 0.87 -11.53 -0.89
N THR A 224 0.94 -11.07 0.34
CA THR A 224 1.56 -11.81 1.45
C THR A 224 0.51 -12.50 2.33
N GLY A 225 -0.60 -12.96 1.73
CA GLY A 225 -1.77 -13.48 2.44
C GLY A 225 -1.65 -14.89 3.00
N THR A 226 -0.66 -15.68 2.58
CA THR A 226 -0.40 -17.07 3.01
C THR A 226 1.06 -17.24 3.42
N HIS A 227 1.40 -18.36 4.09
CA HIS A 227 2.79 -18.68 4.46
C HIS A 227 3.68 -18.77 3.21
N ASP A 228 3.20 -19.42 2.16
CA ASP A 228 3.95 -19.58 0.91
C ASP A 228 4.17 -18.23 0.22
N SER A 229 3.12 -17.40 0.08
CA SER A 229 3.26 -16.09 -0.56
C SER A 229 4.14 -15.13 0.26
N LEU A 230 4.16 -15.24 1.59
CA LEU A 230 5.07 -14.49 2.44
C LEU A 230 6.54 -14.92 2.23
N LEU A 231 6.79 -16.22 2.11
CA LEU A 231 8.12 -16.76 1.82
C LEU A 231 8.60 -16.36 0.42
N GLU A 232 7.72 -16.47 -0.58
CA GLU A 232 8.00 -16.04 -1.96
C GLU A 232 8.33 -14.55 -2.04
N ALA A 233 7.56 -13.71 -1.35
CA ALA A 233 7.83 -12.28 -1.27
C ALA A 233 9.20 -11.99 -0.64
N ALA A 234 9.51 -12.63 0.49
CA ALA A 234 10.80 -12.47 1.16
C ALA A 234 11.96 -12.93 0.27
N THR A 235 11.80 -14.05 -0.45
CA THR A 235 12.80 -14.58 -1.38
C THR A 235 13.01 -13.67 -2.58
N PHE A 236 11.92 -13.12 -3.15
CA PHE A 236 11.98 -12.17 -4.25
C PHE A 236 12.77 -10.91 -3.84
N ILE A 237 12.40 -10.28 -2.72
CA ILE A 237 13.07 -9.08 -2.21
C ILE A 237 14.55 -9.37 -1.93
N HIS A 238 14.87 -10.47 -1.23
CA HIS A 238 16.25 -10.87 -0.99
C HIS A 238 17.05 -10.99 -2.30
N THR A 239 16.48 -11.63 -3.32
CA THR A 239 17.17 -11.86 -4.59
C THR A 239 17.48 -10.53 -5.30
N ILE A 240 16.51 -9.62 -5.38
CA ILE A 240 16.68 -8.32 -6.02
C ILE A 240 17.72 -7.49 -5.25
N GLU A 241 17.58 -7.34 -3.94
CA GLU A 241 18.50 -6.55 -3.12
C GLU A 241 19.93 -7.09 -3.17
N LYS A 242 20.09 -8.42 -3.13
CA LYS A 242 21.40 -9.07 -3.21
C LYS A 242 22.08 -8.84 -4.57
N ARG A 243 21.31 -8.81 -5.65
CA ARG A 243 21.86 -8.63 -7.01
C ARG A 243 22.18 -7.18 -7.32
N GLN A 244 21.31 -6.25 -6.93
CA GLN A 244 21.48 -4.82 -7.23
C GLN A 244 22.33 -4.09 -6.21
N GLY A 245 22.44 -4.62 -4.98
CA GLY A 245 23.06 -3.92 -3.86
C GLY A 245 22.21 -2.74 -3.33
N LEU A 246 21.00 -2.56 -3.84
CA LEU A 246 20.05 -1.52 -3.45
C LEU A 246 18.89 -2.13 -2.67
N LYS A 247 18.34 -1.38 -1.71
CA LYS A 247 17.18 -1.83 -0.96
C LYS A 247 15.87 -1.55 -1.68
N VAL A 248 14.93 -2.46 -1.56
CA VAL A 248 13.54 -2.28 -1.97
C VAL A 248 12.78 -1.70 -0.78
N ALA A 249 11.99 -0.65 -1.00
CA ALA A 249 11.15 -0.06 0.03
C ALA A 249 11.92 0.32 1.31
N CYS A 250 12.93 1.18 1.15
CA CYS A 250 13.71 1.79 2.24
C CYS A 250 13.20 3.22 2.48
N PRO A 251 12.33 3.47 3.48
CA PRO A 251 11.74 4.79 3.71
C PRO A 251 12.79 5.89 3.91
N GLU A 252 13.90 5.58 4.58
CA GLU A 252 15.01 6.52 4.84
C GLU A 252 15.67 6.96 3.53
N GLU A 253 15.99 6.02 2.64
CA GLU A 253 16.57 6.33 1.33
C GLU A 253 15.59 7.11 0.47
N ILE A 254 14.32 6.69 0.43
CA ILE A 254 13.28 7.36 -0.38
C ILE A 254 13.12 8.81 0.12
N ALA A 255 13.00 9.00 1.42
CA ALA A 255 12.89 10.34 2.02
C ALA A 255 14.09 11.22 1.70
N TYR A 256 15.30 10.68 1.76
CA TYR A 256 16.53 11.39 1.41
C TYR A 256 16.58 11.77 -0.08
N ARG A 257 16.27 10.82 -0.98
CA ARG A 257 16.29 11.07 -2.43
C ARG A 257 15.21 12.03 -2.90
N LEU A 258 14.08 12.06 -2.20
CA LEU A 258 12.99 13.02 -2.46
C LEU A 258 13.22 14.38 -1.76
N GLY A 259 14.33 14.55 -1.01
CA GLY A 259 14.64 15.79 -0.31
C GLY A 259 13.73 16.09 0.89
N TYR A 260 13.08 15.06 1.45
CA TYR A 260 12.28 15.20 2.67
C TYR A 260 13.15 15.28 3.91
N ILE A 261 14.32 14.64 3.88
CA ILE A 261 15.40 14.72 4.86
C ILE A 261 16.71 14.98 4.16
N ASP A 262 17.65 15.58 4.88
CA ASP A 262 19.00 15.85 4.38
C ASP A 262 20.00 14.73 4.73
N ALA A 263 21.26 14.90 4.30
CA ALA A 263 22.32 13.92 4.53
C ALA A 263 22.69 13.79 6.01
N GLU A 264 22.57 14.85 6.81
CA GLU A 264 22.87 14.83 8.24
C GLU A 264 21.81 14.03 8.98
N GLN A 265 20.54 14.27 8.66
CA GLN A 265 19.41 13.52 9.20
C GLN A 265 19.51 12.03 8.84
N LEU A 266 19.83 11.68 7.58
CA LEU A 266 20.03 10.30 7.17
C LEU A 266 21.19 9.64 7.93
N ARG A 267 22.30 10.36 8.13
CA ARG A 267 23.46 9.87 8.91
C ARG A 267 23.06 9.61 10.37
N ALA A 268 22.27 10.48 10.97
CA ALA A 268 21.79 10.32 12.33
C ALA A 268 20.86 9.08 12.47
N LEU A 269 20.00 8.80 11.47
CA LEU A 269 19.19 7.58 11.44
C LEU A 269 20.06 6.33 11.32
N ALA A 270 21.01 6.33 10.38
CA ALA A 270 21.92 5.21 10.16
C ALA A 270 22.77 4.88 11.39
N ALA A 271 23.22 5.90 12.14
CA ALA A 271 24.04 5.73 13.34
C ALA A 271 23.34 4.88 14.41
N LYS A 272 22.02 5.01 14.57
CA LYS A 272 21.22 4.24 15.54
C LYS A 272 21.24 2.74 15.28
N ILE A 273 21.44 2.34 14.02
CA ILE A 273 21.39 0.94 13.56
C ILE A 273 22.66 0.52 12.79
N ALA A 274 23.77 1.23 12.97
CA ALA A 274 25.01 1.05 12.20
C ALA A 274 25.62 -0.38 12.28
N LYS A 275 25.30 -1.16 13.32
CA LYS A 275 25.72 -2.56 13.45
C LYS A 275 25.02 -3.50 12.48
N SER A 276 23.83 -3.12 12.00
CA SER A 276 23.05 -3.92 11.05
C SER A 276 23.53 -3.73 9.61
N THR A 277 23.20 -4.68 8.72
CA THR A 277 23.41 -4.52 7.28
C THR A 277 22.58 -3.36 6.71
N TYR A 278 21.41 -3.13 7.28
CA TYR A 278 20.52 -2.04 6.89
C TYR A 278 21.16 -0.67 7.21
N GLY A 279 21.68 -0.47 8.42
CA GLY A 279 22.34 0.80 8.81
C GLY A 279 23.61 1.07 7.99
N ARG A 280 24.41 0.03 7.71
CA ARG A 280 25.57 0.19 6.80
C ARG A 280 25.19 0.58 5.39
N TYR A 281 24.07 0.06 4.88
CA TYR A 281 23.51 0.49 3.60
C TYR A 281 23.17 1.99 3.59
N LEU A 282 22.49 2.49 4.63
CA LEU A 282 22.15 3.92 4.72
C LEU A 282 23.38 4.84 4.72
N LEU A 283 24.49 4.40 5.32
CA LEU A 283 25.75 5.15 5.26
C LEU A 283 26.33 5.13 3.85
N ARG A 284 26.29 3.97 3.17
CA ARG A 284 26.83 3.81 1.81
C ARG A 284 26.12 4.69 0.79
N ILE A 285 24.80 4.82 0.85
CA ILE A 285 24.06 5.66 -0.12
C ILE A 285 24.36 7.16 -0.01
N LEU A 286 24.98 7.61 1.09
CA LEU A 286 25.49 9.00 1.21
C LEU A 286 26.76 9.24 0.37
N GLU A 287 27.50 8.17 0.06
CA GLU A 287 28.77 8.21 -0.66
C GLU A 287 28.61 7.85 -2.16
N GLU A 288 27.52 7.14 -2.49
CA GLU A 288 27.27 6.63 -3.83
C GLU A 288 26.20 7.46 -4.58
N THR A 289 26.53 7.86 -5.81
CA THR A 289 25.51 8.38 -6.74
C THR A 289 24.81 7.19 -7.38
N VAL A 290 23.56 6.94 -7.00
CA VAL A 290 22.72 5.91 -7.66
C VAL A 290 21.94 6.60 -8.78
N TYR A 291 22.11 6.09 -10.00
CA TYR A 291 21.47 6.60 -11.22
C TYR A 291 20.11 5.93 -11.46
#